data_9596701dc2a6cf7c05e4177ee302c861
#
_entry.id   9596701dc2a6cf7c05e4177ee302c861
#
_cell.length_a   1.000
_cell.length_b   1.000
_cell.length_c   1.000
_cell.angle_alpha   90.00
_cell.angle_beta   90.00
_cell.angle_gamma   90.00
#
_symmetry.space_group_name_H-M   'P 1'
#
loop_
_entity.id
_entity.type
_entity.pdbx_description
1 polymer ?
#
loop_
_entity_poly.entity_id
_entity_poly.type
_entity_poly.pdbx_seq_one_letter_code
_entity_poly.pdbx_strand_id
1 'polypeptide(L)'
;MVTELSAARVPVGVTGAGEWVYLTREGGWSSLAASYPVFLVTVLQQGAAFHSDLRARLVAAGLPPSMADTFPVASSIRLGLTWPTEFWQQAALDWLEREGGDEAFLPELKALVHTGGTQRIRHTARQLGRAAR
;
A
#
# COMPACT_ATOMS: atom_id res chain seq x y z
N MET A 1 12.86 -14.98 -2.74
CA MET A 1 12.38 -13.67 -3.22
C MET A 1 11.21 -13.87 -4.16
N VAL A 2 10.13 -13.14 -3.96
CA VAL A 2 8.96 -13.20 -4.84
C VAL A 2 9.02 -12.10 -5.90
N THR A 3 9.32 -10.88 -5.51
CA THR A 3 9.36 -9.73 -6.40
C THR A 3 10.27 -8.65 -5.85
N GLU A 4 10.50 -7.63 -6.64
CA GLU A 4 11.18 -6.41 -6.22
C GLU A 4 10.19 -5.26 -6.38
N LEU A 5 10.05 -4.44 -5.34
CA LEU A 5 9.24 -3.22 -5.45
C LEU A 5 10.01 -2.23 -6.32
N SER A 6 9.58 -2.07 -7.56
CA SER A 6 10.36 -1.49 -8.65
C SER A 6 10.88 -0.08 -8.36
N ALA A 7 10.03 0.79 -7.78
CA ALA A 7 10.43 2.18 -7.52
C ALA A 7 11.48 2.29 -6.42
N ALA A 8 11.45 1.39 -5.43
CA ALA A 8 12.39 1.41 -4.31
C ALA A 8 13.53 0.38 -4.47
N ARG A 9 13.41 -0.52 -5.43
CA ARG A 9 14.33 -1.64 -5.68
C ARG A 9 14.56 -2.51 -4.44
N VAL A 10 13.50 -2.78 -3.70
CA VAL A 10 13.56 -3.58 -2.49
C VAL A 10 13.05 -4.98 -2.78
N PRO A 11 13.88 -6.01 -2.61
CA PRO A 11 13.44 -7.40 -2.73
C PRO A 11 12.42 -7.75 -1.65
N VAL A 12 11.35 -8.42 -2.06
CA VAL A 12 10.26 -8.85 -1.18
C VAL A 12 10.04 -10.34 -1.35
N GLY A 13 9.79 -11.03 -0.26
CA GLY A 13 9.56 -12.46 -0.26
C GLY A 13 8.53 -12.88 0.77
N VAL A 14 8.35 -14.19 0.89
CA VAL A 14 7.41 -14.81 1.84
C VAL A 14 8.14 -15.89 2.59
N THR A 15 7.96 -15.96 3.92
CA THR A 15 8.52 -17.02 4.76
C THR A 15 7.71 -18.30 4.62
N GLY A 16 8.27 -19.42 5.11
CA GLY A 16 7.54 -20.69 5.17
C GLY A 16 6.25 -20.63 5.97
N ALA A 17 6.12 -19.65 6.89
CA ALA A 17 4.90 -19.41 7.66
C ALA A 17 3.90 -18.51 6.94
N GLY A 18 4.19 -18.05 5.73
CA GLY A 18 3.31 -17.19 4.94
C GLY A 18 3.43 -15.71 5.27
N GLU A 19 4.47 -15.30 5.97
CA GLU A 19 4.68 -13.89 6.33
C GLU A 19 5.45 -13.15 5.24
N TRP A 20 4.96 -11.97 4.86
CA TRP A 20 5.64 -11.09 3.91
C TRP A 20 6.83 -10.42 4.58
N VAL A 21 7.97 -10.50 3.90
CA VAL A 21 9.25 -9.95 4.38
C VAL A 21 9.95 -9.18 3.27
N TYR A 22 10.88 -8.32 3.65
CA TYR A 22 11.71 -7.57 2.72
C TYR A 22 13.18 -7.66 3.13
N LEU A 23 14.06 -7.50 2.14
CA LEU A 23 15.49 -7.53 2.37
C LEU A 23 15.96 -6.16 2.86
N THR A 24 16.56 -6.13 4.06
CA THR A 24 17.12 -4.90 4.64
C THR A 24 18.49 -4.58 4.00
N ARG A 25 18.96 -3.36 4.21
CA ARG A 25 20.27 -2.94 3.72
C ARG A 25 21.41 -3.75 4.33
N GLU A 26 21.22 -4.26 5.54
CA GLU A 26 22.18 -5.09 6.24
C GLU A 26 22.19 -6.54 5.75
N GLY A 27 21.32 -6.87 4.80
CA GLY A 27 21.26 -8.20 4.22
C GLY A 27 20.35 -9.19 4.93
N GLY A 28 19.60 -8.74 5.94
CA GLY A 28 18.63 -9.57 6.66
C GLY A 28 17.21 -9.37 6.14
N TRP A 29 16.34 -10.34 6.37
CA TRP A 29 14.92 -10.26 6.05
C TRP A 29 14.14 -9.76 7.25
N SER A 30 13.22 -8.82 7.05
CA SER A 30 12.39 -8.23 8.09
C SER A 30 10.92 -8.25 7.69
N SER A 31 10.02 -8.33 8.68
CA SER A 31 8.58 -8.37 8.45
C SER A 31 8.05 -7.04 7.91
N LEU A 32 7.30 -7.10 6.80
CA LEU A 32 6.61 -5.93 6.26
C LEU A 32 5.54 -5.42 7.24
N ALA A 33 4.77 -6.33 7.82
CA ALA A 33 3.66 -5.96 8.69
C ALA A 33 4.15 -5.38 10.03
N ALA A 34 5.25 -5.90 10.58
CA ALA A 34 5.76 -5.46 11.87
C ALA A 34 6.58 -4.18 11.78
N SER A 35 7.30 -3.97 10.67
CA SER A 35 8.24 -2.85 10.51
C SER A 35 7.62 -1.60 9.87
N TYR A 36 6.52 -1.74 9.13
CA TYR A 36 5.86 -0.64 8.39
C TYR A 36 6.86 0.23 7.63
N PRO A 37 7.72 -0.35 6.78
CA PRO A 37 8.75 0.42 6.09
C PRO A 37 8.14 1.44 5.15
N VAL A 38 8.74 2.65 5.12
CA VAL A 38 8.19 3.79 4.34
C VAL A 38 8.12 3.51 2.83
N PHE A 39 8.99 2.65 2.30
CA PHE A 39 8.96 2.33 0.88
C PHE A 39 7.66 1.63 0.44
N LEU A 40 6.85 1.11 1.38
CA LEU A 40 5.54 0.54 1.06
C LEU A 40 4.63 1.52 0.32
N VAL A 41 4.83 2.82 0.53
CA VAL A 41 4.06 3.84 -0.19
C VAL A 41 4.19 3.70 -1.71
N THR A 42 5.32 3.17 -2.20
CA THR A 42 5.55 3.01 -3.64
C THR A 42 4.62 2.00 -4.31
N VAL A 43 3.99 1.11 -3.54
CA VAL A 43 2.98 0.18 -4.03
C VAL A 43 1.82 0.94 -4.69
N LEU A 44 1.50 2.11 -4.18
CA LEU A 44 0.40 2.94 -4.68
C LEU A 44 0.62 3.42 -6.12
N GLN A 45 1.89 3.55 -6.56
CA GLN A 45 2.20 3.94 -7.93
C GLN A 45 1.77 2.91 -8.97
N GLN A 46 1.77 1.63 -8.59
CA GLN A 46 1.39 0.56 -9.51
C GLN A 46 -0.12 0.51 -9.74
N GLY A 47 -0.89 1.06 -8.81
CA GLY A 47 -2.34 1.15 -8.96
C GLY A 47 -2.99 -0.21 -9.14
N ALA A 48 -3.93 -0.29 -10.08
CA ALA A 48 -4.72 -1.49 -10.33
C ALA A 48 -3.88 -2.71 -10.75
N ALA A 49 -2.70 -2.49 -11.32
CA ALA A 49 -1.84 -3.58 -11.79
C ALA A 49 -1.11 -4.31 -10.64
N PHE A 50 -1.04 -3.71 -9.45
CA PHE A 50 -0.23 -4.25 -8.37
C PHE A 50 -0.60 -5.70 -8.00
N HIS A 51 -1.86 -5.97 -7.72
CA HIS A 51 -2.29 -7.30 -7.31
C HIS A 51 -2.12 -8.35 -8.41
N SER A 52 -2.42 -8.01 -9.66
CA SER A 52 -2.26 -8.96 -10.75
C SER A 52 -0.80 -9.27 -11.03
N ASP A 53 0.08 -8.28 -10.97
CA ASP A 53 1.53 -8.47 -11.10
C ASP A 53 2.07 -9.34 -9.96
N LEU A 54 1.61 -9.09 -8.73
CA LEU A 54 2.02 -9.85 -7.57
C LEU A 54 1.60 -11.31 -7.67
N ARG A 55 0.36 -11.58 -8.12
CA ARG A 55 -0.11 -12.95 -8.35
C ARG A 55 0.76 -13.67 -9.37
N ALA A 56 1.09 -13.00 -10.47
CA ALA A 56 1.96 -13.58 -11.50
C ALA A 56 3.34 -13.91 -10.95
N ARG A 57 3.91 -13.04 -10.11
CA ARG A 57 5.21 -13.27 -9.47
C ARG A 57 5.17 -14.44 -8.48
N LEU A 58 4.07 -14.57 -7.74
CA LEU A 58 3.88 -15.70 -6.83
C LEU A 58 3.84 -17.01 -7.58
N VAL A 59 3.07 -17.09 -8.66
CA VAL A 59 3.00 -18.28 -9.51
C VAL A 59 4.37 -18.63 -10.06
N ALA A 60 5.11 -17.66 -10.56
CA ALA A 60 6.47 -17.87 -11.07
C ALA A 60 7.43 -18.40 -10.00
N ALA A 61 7.19 -18.07 -8.74
CA ALA A 61 7.98 -18.55 -7.60
C ALA A 61 7.48 -19.89 -7.04
N GLY A 62 6.44 -20.49 -7.63
CA GLY A 62 5.87 -21.74 -7.14
C GLY A 62 4.96 -21.60 -5.92
N LEU A 63 4.43 -20.40 -5.69
CA LEU A 63 3.59 -20.09 -4.53
C LEU A 63 2.13 -19.85 -4.95
N PRO A 64 1.16 -20.07 -4.03
CA PRO A 64 -0.24 -19.83 -4.32
C PRO A 64 -0.49 -18.34 -4.65
N PRO A 65 -1.19 -18.02 -5.76
CA PRO A 65 -1.49 -16.63 -6.10
C PRO A 65 -2.38 -15.92 -5.09
N SER A 66 -3.19 -16.66 -4.32
CA SER A 66 -4.03 -16.11 -3.24
C SER A 66 -3.22 -15.41 -2.15
N MET A 67 -1.93 -15.70 -2.02
CA MET A 67 -1.07 -15.00 -1.05
C MET A 67 -0.96 -13.51 -1.33
N ALA A 68 -1.26 -13.06 -2.55
CA ALA A 68 -1.30 -11.62 -2.87
C ALA A 68 -2.30 -10.87 -1.99
N ASP A 69 -3.37 -11.54 -1.56
CA ASP A 69 -4.43 -10.93 -0.74
C ASP A 69 -3.97 -10.65 0.70
N THR A 70 -2.87 -11.26 1.13
CA THR A 70 -2.30 -11.04 2.47
C THR A 70 -1.19 -9.98 2.49
N PHE A 71 -0.83 -9.43 1.33
CA PHE A 71 0.14 -8.35 1.27
C PHE A 71 -0.41 -7.13 2.02
N PRO A 72 0.41 -6.42 2.84
CA PRO A 72 -0.08 -5.35 3.70
C PRO A 72 -0.35 -4.03 2.94
N VAL A 73 -1.30 -4.05 2.01
CA VAL A 73 -1.71 -2.88 1.22
C VAL A 73 -2.29 -1.79 2.12
N ALA A 74 -2.99 -2.17 3.19
CA ALA A 74 -3.52 -1.20 4.14
C ALA A 74 -2.44 -0.27 4.71
N SER A 75 -1.25 -0.82 4.99
CA SER A 75 -0.10 -0.01 5.44
C SER A 75 0.35 0.98 4.38
N SER A 76 0.35 0.56 3.10
CA SER A 76 0.69 1.44 1.98
C SER A 76 -0.28 2.61 1.87
N ILE A 77 -1.58 2.33 1.97
CA ILE A 77 -2.63 3.36 1.90
C ILE A 77 -2.49 4.33 3.06
N ARG A 78 -2.33 3.81 4.29
CA ARG A 78 -2.20 4.66 5.48
C ARG A 78 -0.97 5.56 5.39
N LEU A 79 0.16 5.05 4.91
CA LEU A 79 1.34 5.85 4.67
C LEU A 79 1.06 6.98 3.69
N GLY A 80 0.40 6.68 2.56
CA GLY A 80 0.06 7.68 1.56
C GLY A 80 -0.85 8.77 2.10
N LEU A 81 -1.90 8.40 2.84
CA LEU A 81 -2.86 9.36 3.42
C LEU A 81 -2.21 10.28 4.45
N THR A 82 -1.18 9.81 5.14
CA THR A 82 -0.50 10.57 6.18
C THR A 82 0.81 11.20 5.71
N TRP A 83 1.21 10.96 4.46
CA TRP A 83 2.44 11.52 3.89
C TRP A 83 2.27 13.02 3.63
N PRO A 84 3.32 13.83 3.82
CA PRO A 84 3.19 15.28 3.64
C PRO A 84 3.17 15.75 2.19
N THR A 85 3.31 14.88 1.20
CA THR A 85 3.30 15.27 -0.21
C THR A 85 1.99 14.93 -0.92
N GLU A 86 1.59 15.81 -1.82
CA GLU A 86 0.37 15.67 -2.62
C GLU A 86 0.36 14.39 -3.47
N PHE A 87 1.50 14.02 -4.01
CA PHE A 87 1.60 12.85 -4.89
C PHE A 87 1.11 11.58 -4.20
N TRP A 88 1.60 11.31 -3.00
CA TRP A 88 1.23 10.09 -2.27
C TRP A 88 -0.17 10.17 -1.68
N GLN A 89 -0.60 11.36 -1.26
CA GLN A 89 -1.97 11.58 -0.80
C GLN A 89 -2.96 11.27 -1.91
N GLN A 90 -2.73 11.80 -3.11
CA GLN A 90 -3.59 11.56 -4.25
C GLN A 90 -3.57 10.08 -4.67
N ALA A 91 -2.41 9.46 -4.69
CA ALA A 91 -2.27 8.04 -5.04
C ALA A 91 -3.07 7.14 -4.08
N ALA A 92 -3.04 7.44 -2.79
CA ALA A 92 -3.81 6.70 -1.79
C ALA A 92 -5.32 6.88 -1.98
N LEU A 93 -5.77 8.11 -2.25
CA LEU A 93 -7.18 8.40 -2.51
C LEU A 93 -7.67 7.70 -3.78
N ASP A 94 -6.87 7.72 -4.85
CA ASP A 94 -7.20 7.04 -6.09
C ASP A 94 -7.37 5.54 -5.87
N TRP A 95 -6.52 4.97 -5.04
CA TRP A 95 -6.63 3.55 -4.67
C TRP A 95 -7.95 3.26 -3.97
N LEU A 96 -8.32 4.07 -2.98
CA LEU A 96 -9.58 3.90 -2.25
C LEU A 96 -10.81 4.10 -3.14
N GLU A 97 -10.78 5.07 -4.04
CA GLU A 97 -11.88 5.29 -4.99
C GLU A 97 -12.11 4.06 -5.88
N ARG A 98 -11.03 3.40 -6.28
CA ARG A 98 -11.09 2.25 -7.16
C ARG A 98 -11.43 0.95 -6.45
N GLU A 99 -10.79 0.70 -5.28
CA GLU A 99 -10.86 -0.59 -4.61
C GLU A 99 -11.83 -0.61 -3.42
N GLY A 100 -12.21 0.55 -2.89
CA GLY A 100 -13.02 0.64 -1.69
C GLY A 100 -12.24 0.42 -0.41
N GLY A 101 -12.95 0.14 0.68
CA GLY A 101 -12.32 -0.08 1.99
C GLY A 101 -12.11 1.19 2.79
N ASP A 102 -12.81 2.25 2.45
CA ASP A 102 -12.65 3.59 3.05
C ASP A 102 -12.89 3.59 4.55
N GLU A 103 -13.80 2.74 5.04
CA GLU A 103 -14.17 2.68 6.47
C GLU A 103 -12.98 2.33 7.36
N ALA A 104 -12.00 1.61 6.85
CA ALA A 104 -10.80 1.26 7.61
C ALA A 104 -9.88 2.47 7.85
N PHE A 105 -10.08 3.56 7.09
CA PHE A 105 -9.19 4.73 7.08
C PHE A 105 -9.92 6.01 7.48
N LEU A 106 -11.07 5.91 8.14
CA LEU A 106 -11.85 7.09 8.55
C LEU A 106 -11.04 8.14 9.33
N PRO A 107 -10.23 7.77 10.34
CA PRO A 107 -9.43 8.77 11.04
C PRO A 107 -8.46 9.52 10.12
N GLU A 108 -7.79 8.80 9.23
CA GLU A 108 -6.83 9.38 8.29
C GLU A 108 -7.54 10.26 7.26
N LEU A 109 -8.71 9.85 6.77
CA LEU A 109 -9.50 10.64 5.83
C LEU A 109 -10.00 11.94 6.48
N LYS A 110 -10.46 11.89 7.72
CA LYS A 110 -10.89 13.07 8.47
C LYS A 110 -9.75 14.06 8.64
N ALA A 111 -8.56 13.58 8.97
CA ALA A 111 -7.38 14.43 9.08
C ALA A 111 -7.03 15.08 7.72
N LEU A 112 -7.11 14.30 6.64
CA LEU A 112 -6.74 14.77 5.31
C LEU A 112 -7.68 15.85 4.76
N VAL A 113 -8.93 15.92 5.22
CA VAL A 113 -9.85 17.01 4.90
C VAL A 113 -9.24 18.37 5.26
N HIS A 114 -8.38 18.41 6.28
CA HIS A 114 -7.73 19.64 6.73
C HIS A 114 -6.28 19.77 6.28
N THR A 115 -5.57 18.65 6.17
CA THR A 115 -4.12 18.63 5.92
C THR A 115 -3.76 18.35 4.47
N GLY A 116 -4.74 17.97 3.63
CA GLY A 116 -4.48 17.63 2.22
C GLY A 116 -3.79 18.77 1.48
N GLY A 117 -2.83 18.42 0.63
CA GLY A 117 -1.98 19.38 -0.06
C GLY A 117 -2.68 20.22 -1.12
N THR A 118 -3.82 19.76 -1.64
CA THR A 118 -4.64 20.50 -2.61
C THR A 118 -6.10 20.50 -2.20
N GLN A 119 -6.86 21.45 -2.76
CA GLN A 119 -8.30 21.49 -2.54
C GLN A 119 -8.98 20.21 -3.06
N ARG A 120 -8.52 19.70 -4.19
CA ARG A 120 -9.04 18.43 -4.75
C ARG A 120 -8.86 17.27 -3.79
N ILE A 121 -7.67 17.14 -3.19
CA ILE A 121 -7.38 16.10 -2.21
C ILE A 121 -8.30 16.22 -1.00
N ARG A 122 -8.44 17.42 -0.45
CA ARG A 122 -9.31 17.67 0.70
C ARG A 122 -10.76 17.33 0.39
N HIS A 123 -11.23 17.70 -0.80
CA HIS A 123 -12.60 17.42 -1.26
C HIS A 123 -12.83 15.91 -1.42
N THR A 124 -11.92 15.21 -2.09
CA THR A 124 -12.01 13.76 -2.28
C THR A 124 -12.01 13.03 -0.92
N ALA A 125 -11.15 13.44 0.01
CA ALA A 125 -11.11 12.86 1.35
C ALA A 125 -12.46 13.03 2.08
N ARG A 126 -13.10 14.18 1.92
CA ARG A 126 -14.42 14.43 2.50
C ARG A 126 -15.49 13.53 1.89
N GLN A 127 -15.49 13.38 0.58
CA GLN A 127 -16.45 12.50 -0.11
C GLN A 127 -16.29 11.05 0.33
N LEU A 128 -15.08 10.53 0.36
CA LEU A 128 -14.80 9.15 0.78
C LEU A 128 -15.20 8.93 2.25
N GLY A 129 -14.91 9.89 3.11
CA GLY A 129 -15.28 9.82 4.52
C GLY A 129 -16.79 9.78 4.74
N ARG A 130 -17.56 10.48 3.91
CA ARG A 130 -19.03 10.44 3.96
C ARG A 130 -19.59 9.11 3.47
N ALA A 131 -19.04 8.59 2.37
CA ALA A 131 -19.47 7.33 1.79
C ALA A 131 -19.21 6.14 2.71
N ALA A 132 -18.22 6.24 3.60
CA ALA A 132 -17.81 5.19 4.52
C ALA A 132 -18.64 5.13 5.82
N ARG A 133 -19.52 6.09 6.03
CA ARG A 133 -20.35 6.15 7.26
C ARG A 133 -21.60 5.29 7.18
#